data_684bc72d4982c41b3d4a3bebb0b1bb9d
#
_entry.id   684bc72d4982c41b3d4a3bebb0b1bb9d
#
_cell.length_a   1.000
_cell.length_b   1.000
_cell.length_c   1.000
_cell.angle_alpha   90.00
_cell.angle_beta   90.00
_cell.angle_gamma   90.00
#
_symmetry.space_group_name_H-M   'P 1'
#
loop_
_entity.id
_entity.type
_entity.pdbx_description
1 polymer ?
#
loop_
_entity_poly.entity_id
_entity_poly.type
_entity_poly.pdbx_seq_one_letter_code
_entity_poly.pdbx_strand_id
1 'polypeptide(L)'
;HVAARGEHALVIAPTGSGKTLAAFLYALDQLFREGGEDTREAHKRKTSRILYISPIKALGTDVQRNLQIPLQGIADERRRRGETEVNLRVGIRTGDTPAQERSKLTRNPPDILITTPESLYLMLTSRARETLRGVETVIIDEVHAVAGSKRGAHLALSLERLDALLHTSAQRIGLSATVRSASDVAAFLGGDRPVTVVNPPAMRHPQIRIVVPVANMDDVSSVASGTGEDSHAGREGSIWPYIETGILD
;
A
#
# COMPACT_ATOMS: atom_id res chain seq x y z
N HIS A 1 11.81 -12.24 -8.52
CA HIS A 1 11.75 -13.57 -9.18
C HIS A 1 10.35 -14.20 -9.07
N VAL A 2 9.69 -14.22 -7.89
CA VAL A 2 8.35 -14.84 -7.72
C VAL A 2 7.32 -14.14 -8.62
N ALA A 3 7.23 -12.83 -8.55
CA ALA A 3 6.32 -12.06 -9.39
C ALA A 3 6.54 -12.29 -10.90
N ALA A 4 7.80 -12.39 -11.35
CA ALA A 4 8.14 -12.63 -12.75
C ALA A 4 7.73 -14.03 -13.27
N ARG A 5 7.42 -14.99 -12.38
CA ARG A 5 6.87 -16.29 -12.74
C ARG A 5 5.34 -16.33 -12.79
N GLY A 6 4.68 -15.19 -12.50
CA GLY A 6 3.23 -15.13 -12.42
C GLY A 6 2.62 -15.78 -11.17
N GLU A 7 3.45 -16.18 -10.20
CA GLU A 7 3.00 -16.82 -8.98
C GLU A 7 2.35 -15.82 -8.02
N HIS A 8 1.34 -16.26 -7.28
CA HIS A 8 0.84 -15.46 -6.16
C HIS A 8 1.90 -15.39 -5.07
N ALA A 9 2.04 -14.24 -4.43
CA ALA A 9 3.08 -13.99 -3.44
C ALA A 9 2.55 -13.30 -2.18
N LEU A 10 3.02 -13.74 -1.02
CA LEU A 10 2.85 -13.04 0.25
C LEU A 10 4.22 -12.54 0.70
N VAL A 11 4.40 -11.23 0.73
CA VAL A 11 5.64 -10.58 1.18
C VAL A 11 5.47 -10.13 2.62
N ILE A 12 6.26 -10.72 3.51
CA ILE A 12 6.26 -10.39 4.95
C ILE A 12 7.56 -9.67 5.27
N ALA A 13 7.49 -8.42 5.67
CA ALA A 13 8.65 -7.64 6.07
C ALA A 13 8.24 -6.43 6.94
N PRO A 14 9.13 -5.88 7.77
CA PRO A 14 8.82 -4.72 8.61
C PRO A 14 8.30 -3.51 7.82
N THR A 15 7.58 -2.61 8.48
CA THR A 15 7.20 -1.32 7.90
C THR A 15 8.44 -0.52 7.53
N GLY A 16 8.40 0.22 6.41
CA GLY A 16 9.56 0.97 5.91
C GLY A 16 10.62 0.15 5.17
N SER A 17 10.42 -1.17 5.00
CA SER A 17 11.37 -2.05 4.28
C SER A 17 11.30 -1.96 2.74
N GLY A 18 10.42 -1.11 2.19
CA GLY A 18 10.24 -0.99 0.73
C GLY A 18 9.31 -2.02 0.09
N LYS A 19 8.53 -2.79 0.89
CA LYS A 19 7.58 -3.81 0.40
C LYS A 19 6.70 -3.32 -0.74
N THR A 20 6.07 -2.16 -0.54
CA THR A 20 5.12 -1.57 -1.51
C THR A 20 5.79 -1.31 -2.85
N LEU A 21 6.98 -0.70 -2.85
CA LEU A 21 7.74 -0.47 -4.07
C LEU A 21 8.16 -1.78 -4.73
N ALA A 22 8.62 -2.76 -3.95
CA ALA A 22 9.02 -4.07 -4.47
C ALA A 22 7.86 -4.81 -5.16
N ALA A 23 6.62 -4.71 -4.62
CA ALA A 23 5.43 -5.28 -5.23
C ALA A 23 5.07 -4.58 -6.56
N PHE A 24 5.26 -3.27 -6.63
CA PHE A 24 4.98 -2.52 -7.85
C PHE A 24 6.03 -2.71 -8.95
N LEU A 25 7.30 -2.90 -8.60
CA LEU A 25 8.40 -2.87 -9.57
C LEU A 25 8.17 -3.78 -10.79
N TYR A 26 7.75 -5.03 -10.56
CA TYR A 26 7.50 -5.96 -11.66
C TYR A 26 6.29 -5.54 -12.49
N ALA A 27 5.19 -5.18 -11.85
CA ALA A 27 3.97 -4.77 -12.54
C ALA A 27 4.19 -3.46 -13.34
N LEU A 28 4.98 -2.53 -12.81
CA LEU A 28 5.37 -1.32 -13.52
C LEU A 28 6.27 -1.63 -14.73
N ASP A 29 7.25 -2.52 -14.57
CA ASP A 29 8.11 -2.95 -15.68
C ASP A 29 7.29 -3.51 -16.84
N GLN A 30 6.28 -4.34 -16.57
CA GLN A 30 5.36 -4.84 -17.58
C GLN A 30 4.59 -3.72 -18.27
N LEU A 31 4.00 -2.80 -17.49
CA LEU A 31 3.25 -1.68 -18.06
C LEU A 31 4.12 -0.79 -18.96
N PHE A 32 5.37 -0.53 -18.56
CA PHE A 32 6.30 0.27 -19.35
C PHE A 32 6.77 -0.43 -20.62
N ARG A 33 6.98 -1.75 -20.60
CA ARG A 33 7.36 -2.53 -21.80
C ARG A 33 6.23 -2.51 -22.81
N GLU A 34 5.03 -2.88 -22.42
CA GLU A 34 3.88 -2.95 -23.32
C GLU A 34 3.43 -1.57 -23.83
N GLY A 35 3.52 -0.53 -23.00
CA GLY A 35 3.21 0.83 -23.41
C GLY A 35 4.21 1.38 -24.44
N GLY A 36 5.42 0.83 -24.53
CA GLY A 36 6.44 1.18 -25.51
C GLY A 36 6.24 0.53 -26.89
N GLU A 37 5.58 -0.63 -26.93
CA GLU A 37 5.38 -1.39 -28.18
C GLU A 37 4.21 -0.87 -29.02
N ASP A 38 3.11 -0.41 -28.39
CA ASP A 38 1.97 0.18 -29.10
C ASP A 38 1.23 1.26 -28.28
N THR A 39 1.73 2.51 -28.41
CA THR A 39 1.12 3.68 -27.73
C THR A 39 -0.32 3.96 -28.17
N ARG A 40 -0.74 3.57 -29.38
CA ARG A 40 -2.11 3.77 -29.88
C ARG A 40 -3.10 2.79 -29.24
N GLU A 41 -2.70 1.55 -29.05
CA GLU A 41 -3.50 0.53 -28.37
C GLU A 41 -3.58 0.79 -26.85
N ALA A 42 -2.49 1.20 -26.22
CA ALA A 42 -2.46 1.56 -24.80
C ALA A 42 -3.48 2.67 -24.45
N HIS A 43 -3.60 3.70 -25.30
CA HIS A 43 -4.57 4.78 -25.12
C HIS A 43 -6.03 4.37 -25.39
N LYS A 44 -6.28 3.28 -26.11
CA LYS A 44 -7.63 2.75 -26.34
C LYS A 44 -8.12 1.82 -25.22
N ARG A 45 -7.24 1.35 -24.34
CA ARG A 45 -7.61 0.47 -23.24
C ARG A 45 -8.46 1.23 -22.21
N LYS A 46 -9.71 0.80 -22.08
CA LYS A 46 -10.69 1.37 -21.11
C LYS A 46 -10.73 0.58 -19.80
N THR A 47 -9.57 0.06 -19.36
CA THR A 47 -9.47 -0.80 -18.18
C THR A 47 -8.21 -0.51 -17.39
N SER A 48 -8.29 -0.70 -16.07
CA SER A 48 -7.12 -0.69 -15.20
C SER A 48 -6.36 -2.02 -15.30
N ARG A 49 -5.03 -1.97 -15.12
CA ARG A 49 -4.13 -3.13 -15.20
C ARG A 49 -3.62 -3.56 -13.82
N ILE A 50 -3.33 -2.60 -12.96
CA ILE A 50 -2.91 -2.85 -11.58
C ILE A 50 -4.03 -2.36 -10.65
N LEU A 51 -4.48 -3.25 -9.76
CA LEU A 51 -5.41 -2.92 -8.70
C LEU A 51 -4.68 -2.98 -7.36
N TYR A 52 -4.56 -1.85 -6.68
CA TYR A 52 -4.00 -1.78 -5.34
C TYR A 52 -5.13 -1.59 -4.32
N ILE A 53 -5.21 -2.51 -3.37
CA ILE A 53 -6.25 -2.54 -2.33
C ILE A 53 -5.61 -2.22 -1.00
N SER A 54 -5.96 -1.05 -0.44
CA SER A 54 -5.56 -0.66 0.91
C SER A 54 -6.73 -0.77 1.87
N PRO A 55 -6.57 -1.42 3.02
CA PRO A 55 -7.61 -1.44 4.06
C PRO A 55 -7.80 -0.09 4.74
N ILE A 56 -6.85 0.82 4.63
CA ILE A 56 -6.85 2.15 5.25
C ILE A 56 -6.83 3.20 4.14
N LYS A 57 -7.84 4.08 4.11
CA LYS A 57 -8.01 5.10 3.07
C LYS A 57 -6.82 6.07 2.98
N ALA A 58 -6.29 6.52 4.12
CA ALA A 58 -5.17 7.45 4.19
C ALA A 58 -3.92 6.89 3.49
N LEU A 59 -3.63 5.59 3.64
CA LEU A 59 -2.50 4.94 2.97
C LEU A 59 -2.59 5.00 1.45
N GLY A 60 -3.80 5.01 0.87
CA GLY A 60 -3.97 5.12 -0.57
C GLY A 60 -3.41 6.41 -1.16
N THR A 61 -3.56 7.53 -0.45
CA THR A 61 -3.01 8.83 -0.85
C THR A 61 -1.49 8.85 -0.76
N ASP A 62 -0.94 8.26 0.32
CA ASP A 62 0.51 8.17 0.50
C ASP A 62 1.14 7.27 -0.56
N VAL A 63 0.52 6.15 -0.88
CA VAL A 63 0.97 5.27 -1.97
C VAL A 63 0.93 6.00 -3.31
N GLN A 64 -0.13 6.74 -3.61
CA GLN A 64 -0.19 7.53 -4.84
C GLN A 64 0.99 8.51 -4.95
N ARG A 65 1.29 9.25 -3.88
CA ARG A 65 2.43 10.18 -3.83
C ARG A 65 3.76 9.45 -3.99
N ASN A 66 3.94 8.35 -3.27
CA ASN A 66 5.17 7.55 -3.28
C ASN A 66 5.42 6.87 -4.64
N LEU A 67 4.36 6.60 -5.43
CA LEU A 67 4.50 6.06 -6.79
C LEU A 67 4.89 7.13 -7.82
N GLN A 68 4.60 8.40 -7.58
CA GLN A 68 4.94 9.47 -8.53
C GLN A 68 6.45 9.56 -8.78
N ILE A 69 7.27 9.43 -7.73
CA ILE A 69 8.73 9.52 -7.84
C ILE A 69 9.31 8.41 -8.72
N PRO A 70 9.06 7.10 -8.47
CA PRO A 70 9.58 6.05 -9.32
C PRO A 70 9.00 6.09 -10.74
N LEU A 71 7.72 6.44 -10.92
CA LEU A 71 7.11 6.59 -12.25
C LEU A 71 7.81 7.67 -13.06
N GLN A 72 8.05 8.84 -12.47
CA GLN A 72 8.78 9.93 -13.12
C GLN A 72 10.22 9.54 -13.41
N GLY A 73 10.92 8.92 -12.44
CA GLY A 73 12.30 8.47 -12.62
C GLY A 73 12.47 7.46 -13.77
N ILE A 74 11.54 6.50 -13.89
CA ILE A 74 11.53 5.54 -15.00
C ILE A 74 11.25 6.26 -16.34
N ALA A 75 10.27 7.16 -16.38
CA ALA A 75 9.93 7.92 -17.58
C ALA A 75 11.11 8.78 -18.07
N ASP A 76 11.81 9.45 -17.14
CA ASP A 76 12.99 10.27 -17.45
C ASP A 76 14.17 9.43 -17.95
N GLU A 77 14.39 8.24 -17.37
CA GLU A 77 15.44 7.33 -17.82
C GLU A 77 15.14 6.78 -19.23
N ARG A 78 13.88 6.40 -19.49
CA ARG A 78 13.45 5.96 -20.83
C ARG A 78 13.65 7.07 -21.87
N ARG A 79 13.29 8.31 -21.53
CA ARG A 79 13.51 9.47 -22.40
C ARG A 79 15.01 9.68 -22.70
N ARG A 80 15.89 9.53 -21.70
CA ARG A 80 17.36 9.60 -21.89
C ARG A 80 17.88 8.52 -22.82
N ARG A 81 17.26 7.34 -22.83
CA ARG A 81 17.61 6.22 -23.73
C ARG A 81 16.98 6.33 -25.11
N GLY A 82 16.19 7.37 -25.38
CA GLY A 82 15.47 7.52 -26.66
C GLY A 82 14.33 6.51 -26.85
N GLU A 83 13.82 5.90 -25.75
CA GLU A 83 12.71 4.97 -25.80
C GLU A 83 11.38 5.73 -25.90
N THR A 84 10.33 5.05 -26.39
CA THR A 84 8.98 5.61 -26.50
C THR A 84 8.46 6.09 -25.14
N GLU A 85 7.90 7.29 -25.12
CA GLU A 85 7.31 7.86 -23.92
C GLU A 85 6.05 7.09 -23.52
N VAL A 86 6.00 6.66 -22.27
CA VAL A 86 4.86 5.97 -21.66
C VAL A 86 4.39 6.77 -20.47
N ASN A 87 3.14 7.24 -20.49
CA ASN A 87 2.54 8.03 -19.42
C ASN A 87 1.52 7.18 -18.67
N LEU A 88 1.91 6.61 -17.54
CA LEU A 88 1.05 5.81 -16.67
C LEU A 88 0.25 6.69 -15.72
N ARG A 89 -1.06 6.46 -15.66
CA ARG A 89 -1.98 7.19 -14.80
C ARG A 89 -2.30 6.40 -13.54
N VAL A 90 -2.22 7.09 -12.40
CA VAL A 90 -2.64 6.57 -11.10
C VAL A 90 -3.92 7.27 -10.67
N GLY A 91 -4.92 6.52 -10.25
CA GLY A 91 -6.16 7.07 -9.72
C GLY A 91 -6.59 6.40 -8.42
N ILE A 92 -7.29 7.15 -7.57
CA ILE A 92 -7.84 6.66 -6.30
C ILE A 92 -9.36 6.65 -6.38
N ARG A 93 -9.96 5.52 -6.01
CA ARG A 93 -11.40 5.40 -5.83
C ARG A 93 -11.72 4.75 -4.48
N THR A 94 -12.24 5.56 -3.58
CA THR A 94 -12.67 5.16 -2.24
C THR A 94 -14.13 5.56 -2.00
N GLY A 95 -14.65 5.26 -0.81
CA GLY A 95 -15.98 5.72 -0.40
C GLY A 95 -16.14 7.25 -0.43
N ASP A 96 -15.06 7.99 -0.23
CA ASP A 96 -15.07 9.45 -0.17
C ASP A 96 -14.88 10.13 -1.53
N THR A 97 -14.56 9.37 -2.58
CA THR A 97 -14.41 9.91 -3.94
C THR A 97 -15.72 10.52 -4.43
N PRO A 98 -15.77 11.80 -4.83
CA PRO A 98 -16.99 12.44 -5.31
C PRO A 98 -17.60 11.75 -6.53
N ALA A 99 -18.92 11.84 -6.70
CA ALA A 99 -19.64 11.18 -7.78
C ALA A 99 -19.12 11.58 -9.18
N GLN A 100 -18.78 12.85 -9.36
CA GLN A 100 -18.22 13.37 -10.61
C GLN A 100 -16.87 12.71 -10.93
N GLU A 101 -16.01 12.56 -9.94
CA GLU A 101 -14.70 11.94 -10.09
C GLU A 101 -14.82 10.44 -10.33
N ARG A 102 -15.73 9.74 -9.62
CA ARG A 102 -16.04 8.33 -9.91
C ARG A 102 -16.48 8.14 -11.37
N SER A 103 -17.32 9.05 -11.89
CA SER A 103 -17.75 9.02 -13.29
C SER A 103 -16.60 9.24 -14.26
N LYS A 104 -15.65 10.14 -13.92
CA LYS A 104 -14.42 10.37 -14.69
C LYS A 104 -13.54 9.13 -14.72
N LEU A 105 -13.29 8.52 -13.56
CA LEU A 105 -12.52 7.27 -13.44
C LEU A 105 -13.15 6.10 -14.19
N THR A 106 -14.49 6.05 -14.27
CA THR A 106 -15.19 5.02 -15.03
C THR A 106 -15.09 5.24 -16.55
N ARG A 107 -15.12 6.49 -17.01
CA ARG A 107 -14.97 6.82 -18.44
C ARG A 107 -13.53 6.71 -18.94
N ASN A 108 -12.58 7.11 -18.08
CA ASN A 108 -11.16 7.08 -18.36
C ASN A 108 -10.43 6.37 -17.20
N PRO A 109 -10.45 5.03 -17.15
CA PRO A 109 -9.79 4.28 -16.09
C PRO A 109 -8.28 4.58 -16.05
N PRO A 110 -7.69 4.71 -14.86
CA PRO A 110 -6.24 4.80 -14.71
C PRO A 110 -5.61 3.43 -14.94
N ASP A 111 -4.34 3.39 -15.30
CA ASP A 111 -3.56 2.16 -15.44
C ASP A 111 -3.39 1.47 -14.08
N ILE A 112 -3.18 2.28 -13.04
CA ILE A 112 -3.07 1.85 -11.64
C ILE A 112 -4.25 2.43 -10.86
N LEU A 113 -5.13 1.56 -10.38
CA LEU A 113 -6.26 1.95 -9.55
C LEU A 113 -6.01 1.59 -8.09
N ILE A 114 -6.02 2.60 -7.23
CA ILE A 114 -5.94 2.45 -5.78
C ILE A 114 -7.37 2.48 -5.22
N THR A 115 -7.72 1.49 -4.40
CA THR A 115 -9.08 1.38 -3.85
C THR A 115 -9.09 0.77 -2.45
N THR A 116 -10.28 0.65 -1.85
CA THR A 116 -10.51 -0.07 -0.60
C THR A 116 -11.37 -1.31 -0.84
N PRO A 117 -11.39 -2.30 0.08
CA PRO A 117 -12.22 -3.50 -0.05
C PRO A 117 -13.69 -3.19 -0.35
N GLU A 118 -14.27 -2.21 0.33
CA GLU A 118 -15.66 -1.81 0.18
C GLU A 118 -15.93 -1.18 -1.20
N SER A 119 -14.99 -0.35 -1.66
CA SER A 119 -15.10 0.29 -2.97
C SER A 119 -14.94 -0.70 -4.11
N LEU A 120 -14.08 -1.71 -3.96
CA LEU A 120 -13.97 -2.81 -4.92
C LEU A 120 -15.31 -3.55 -5.06
N TYR A 121 -15.94 -3.92 -3.93
CA TYR A 121 -17.25 -4.56 -3.96
C TYR A 121 -18.29 -3.72 -4.71
N LEU A 122 -18.37 -2.42 -4.41
CA LEU A 122 -19.30 -1.51 -5.08
C LEU A 122 -18.99 -1.35 -6.59
N MET A 123 -17.73 -1.44 -6.99
CA MET A 123 -17.35 -1.45 -8.40
C MET A 123 -17.82 -2.74 -9.08
N LEU A 124 -17.59 -3.89 -8.48
CA LEU A 124 -17.98 -5.20 -9.02
C LEU A 124 -19.49 -5.36 -9.20
N THR A 125 -20.29 -4.67 -8.37
CA THR A 125 -21.76 -4.68 -8.41
C THR A 125 -22.37 -3.58 -9.29
N SER A 126 -21.55 -2.77 -9.98
CA SER A 126 -21.99 -1.64 -10.78
C SER A 126 -21.39 -1.70 -12.20
N ARG A 127 -21.77 -0.74 -13.06
CA ARG A 127 -21.16 -0.60 -14.41
C ARG A 127 -19.65 -0.39 -14.35
N ALA A 128 -19.10 0.08 -13.23
CA ALA A 128 -17.67 0.27 -13.07
C ALA A 128 -16.87 -1.04 -13.14
N ARG A 129 -17.51 -2.21 -12.99
CA ARG A 129 -16.85 -3.52 -13.15
C ARG A 129 -16.15 -3.67 -14.51
N GLU A 130 -16.67 -3.04 -15.55
CA GLU A 130 -16.08 -3.12 -16.88
C GLU A 130 -14.66 -2.51 -16.92
N THR A 131 -14.37 -1.55 -16.05
CA THR A 131 -13.03 -0.95 -15.93
C THR A 131 -12.02 -1.90 -15.29
N LEU A 132 -12.47 -2.98 -14.65
CA LEU A 132 -11.63 -3.97 -13.98
C LEU A 132 -11.27 -5.17 -14.85
N ARG A 133 -11.89 -5.33 -16.05
CA ARG A 133 -11.68 -6.50 -16.94
C ARG A 133 -10.25 -6.68 -17.43
N GLY A 134 -9.42 -5.64 -17.34
CA GLY A 134 -8.02 -5.69 -17.75
C GLY A 134 -7.04 -5.86 -16.58
N VAL A 135 -7.52 -6.11 -15.37
CA VAL A 135 -6.66 -6.26 -14.20
C VAL A 135 -5.81 -7.52 -14.32
N GLU A 136 -4.51 -7.37 -14.23
CA GLU A 136 -3.51 -8.44 -14.33
C GLU A 136 -2.81 -8.67 -13.01
N THR A 137 -2.65 -7.61 -12.22
CA THR A 137 -2.01 -7.68 -10.91
C THR A 137 -2.90 -7.03 -9.84
N VAL A 138 -3.14 -7.75 -8.76
CA VAL A 138 -3.81 -7.26 -7.55
C VAL A 138 -2.80 -7.22 -6.41
N ILE A 139 -2.55 -6.03 -5.88
CA ILE A 139 -1.70 -5.83 -4.70
C ILE A 139 -2.62 -5.55 -3.51
N ILE A 140 -2.51 -6.35 -2.45
CA ILE A 140 -3.29 -6.16 -1.21
C ILE A 140 -2.34 -5.75 -0.11
N ASP A 141 -2.47 -4.51 0.35
CA ASP A 141 -1.62 -3.98 1.40
C ASP A 141 -2.17 -4.30 2.79
N GLU A 142 -1.27 -4.37 3.76
CA GLU A 142 -1.58 -4.69 5.17
C GLU A 142 -2.57 -5.87 5.30
N VAL A 143 -2.36 -6.91 4.49
CA VAL A 143 -3.29 -8.04 4.38
C VAL A 143 -3.60 -8.69 5.74
N HIS A 144 -2.63 -8.65 6.67
CA HIS A 144 -2.81 -9.16 8.04
C HIS A 144 -3.90 -8.42 8.84
N ALA A 145 -4.14 -7.15 8.51
CA ALA A 145 -5.16 -6.35 9.19
C ALA A 145 -6.60 -6.77 8.82
N VAL A 146 -6.76 -7.51 7.72
CA VAL A 146 -8.08 -7.92 7.23
C VAL A 146 -8.29 -9.44 7.26
N ALA A 147 -7.26 -10.26 7.08
CA ALA A 147 -7.35 -11.70 6.84
C ALA A 147 -8.24 -12.45 7.85
N GLY A 148 -8.18 -12.14 9.14
CA GLY A 148 -8.96 -12.78 10.19
C GLY A 148 -10.32 -12.12 10.53
N SER A 149 -10.79 -11.18 9.69
CA SER A 149 -11.96 -10.35 10.00
C SER A 149 -13.14 -10.60 9.05
N LYS A 150 -14.35 -10.16 9.45
CA LYS A 150 -15.53 -10.15 8.55
C LYS A 150 -15.25 -9.32 7.29
N ARG A 151 -14.48 -8.24 7.40
CA ARG A 151 -14.05 -7.39 6.29
C ARG A 151 -13.14 -8.16 5.34
N GLY A 152 -12.27 -9.01 5.86
CA GLY A 152 -11.45 -9.92 5.08
C GLY A 152 -12.27 -10.96 4.34
N ALA A 153 -13.22 -11.62 4.98
CA ALA A 153 -14.10 -12.57 4.30
C ALA A 153 -14.85 -11.92 3.13
N HIS A 154 -15.31 -10.67 3.30
CA HIS A 154 -15.94 -9.90 2.24
C HIS A 154 -14.94 -9.55 1.11
N LEU A 155 -13.68 -9.23 1.45
CA LEU A 155 -12.63 -8.99 0.46
C LEU A 155 -12.30 -10.27 -0.32
N ALA A 156 -12.15 -11.42 0.36
CA ALA A 156 -11.89 -12.70 -0.30
C ALA A 156 -12.96 -13.02 -1.34
N LEU A 157 -14.25 -12.89 -0.99
CA LEU A 157 -15.35 -13.05 -1.94
C LEU A 157 -15.27 -12.06 -3.12
N SER A 158 -14.87 -10.81 -2.85
CA SER A 158 -14.72 -9.80 -3.90
C SER A 158 -13.56 -10.14 -4.85
N LEU A 159 -12.48 -10.74 -4.36
CA LEU A 159 -11.36 -11.21 -5.18
C LEU A 159 -11.77 -12.37 -6.09
N GLU A 160 -12.54 -13.34 -5.58
CA GLU A 160 -13.07 -14.43 -6.41
C GLU A 160 -14.06 -13.91 -7.48
N ARG A 161 -14.88 -12.93 -7.14
CA ARG A 161 -15.77 -12.26 -8.12
C ARG A 161 -15.00 -11.45 -9.16
N LEU A 162 -13.87 -10.87 -8.78
CA LEU A 162 -12.96 -10.21 -9.71
C LEU A 162 -12.39 -11.23 -10.70
N ASP A 163 -11.84 -12.36 -10.21
CA ASP A 163 -11.29 -13.38 -11.08
C ASP A 163 -12.33 -13.98 -12.02
N ALA A 164 -13.58 -14.18 -11.55
CA ALA A 164 -14.68 -14.61 -12.42
C ALA A 164 -15.06 -13.59 -13.51
N LEU A 165 -14.68 -12.31 -13.33
CA LEU A 165 -14.86 -11.25 -14.31
C LEU A 165 -13.74 -11.23 -15.36
N LEU A 166 -12.53 -11.69 -15.00
CA LEU A 166 -11.33 -11.65 -15.82
C LEU A 166 -11.28 -12.84 -16.80
N HIS A 167 -10.62 -12.66 -17.95
CA HIS A 167 -10.34 -13.77 -18.87
C HIS A 167 -9.25 -14.69 -18.33
N THR A 168 -8.26 -14.13 -17.63
CA THR A 168 -7.18 -14.84 -16.96
C THR A 168 -7.09 -14.31 -15.54
N SER A 169 -7.01 -15.19 -14.56
CA SER A 169 -6.91 -14.80 -13.15
C SER A 169 -5.73 -13.86 -12.91
N ALA A 170 -5.98 -12.79 -12.16
CA ALA A 170 -4.95 -11.83 -11.84
C ALA A 170 -3.93 -12.42 -10.85
N GLN A 171 -2.65 -12.05 -11.01
CA GLN A 171 -1.64 -12.33 -10.00
C GLN A 171 -1.96 -11.57 -8.71
N ARG A 172 -1.97 -12.25 -7.58
CA ARG A 172 -2.21 -11.63 -6.26
C ARG A 172 -0.91 -11.51 -5.48
N ILE A 173 -0.60 -10.31 -5.02
CA ILE A 173 0.56 -9.99 -4.18
C ILE A 173 0.06 -9.39 -2.87
N GLY A 174 0.21 -10.13 -1.78
CA GLY A 174 -0.11 -9.64 -0.44
C GLY A 174 1.12 -9.03 0.23
N LEU A 175 0.94 -7.86 0.86
CA LEU A 175 1.95 -7.20 1.66
C LEU A 175 1.54 -7.25 3.12
N SER A 176 2.45 -7.66 3.99
CA SER A 176 2.16 -7.81 5.41
C SER A 176 3.35 -7.37 6.26
N ALA A 177 3.04 -6.83 7.43
CA ALA A 177 4.00 -6.80 8.52
C ALA A 177 4.22 -8.22 9.07
N THR A 178 5.02 -8.37 10.10
CA THR A 178 5.24 -9.66 10.77
C THR A 178 3.91 -10.23 11.29
N VAL A 179 3.62 -11.48 10.98
CA VAL A 179 2.38 -12.19 11.34
C VAL A 179 2.68 -13.45 12.14
N ARG A 180 1.71 -13.89 12.95
CA ARG A 180 1.83 -15.13 13.73
C ARG A 180 1.72 -16.38 12.85
N SER A 181 0.82 -16.37 11.85
CA SER A 181 0.59 -17.46 10.92
C SER A 181 0.66 -16.93 9.48
N ALA A 182 1.79 -17.14 8.83
CA ALA A 182 1.96 -16.80 7.41
C ALA A 182 1.12 -17.70 6.51
N SER A 183 0.89 -18.97 6.92
CA SER A 183 0.07 -19.95 6.18
C SER A 183 -1.39 -19.50 6.07
N ASP A 184 -1.99 -18.99 7.16
CA ASP A 184 -3.39 -18.56 7.14
C ASP A 184 -3.58 -17.31 6.28
N VAL A 185 -2.61 -16.37 6.34
CA VAL A 185 -2.64 -15.17 5.50
C VAL A 185 -2.41 -15.55 4.03
N ALA A 186 -1.55 -16.51 3.74
CA ALA A 186 -1.34 -17.03 2.38
C ALA A 186 -2.61 -17.72 1.85
N ALA A 187 -3.27 -18.57 2.65
CA ALA A 187 -4.52 -19.21 2.29
C ALA A 187 -5.64 -18.19 2.04
N PHE A 188 -5.73 -17.15 2.87
CA PHE A 188 -6.65 -16.03 2.64
C PHE A 188 -6.39 -15.33 1.30
N LEU A 189 -5.12 -15.10 0.95
CA LEU A 189 -4.72 -14.42 -0.27
C LEU A 189 -5.00 -15.24 -1.53
N GLY A 190 -4.63 -16.51 -1.51
CA GLY A 190 -4.68 -17.41 -2.66
C GLY A 190 -6.04 -18.05 -2.89
N GLY A 191 -6.83 -18.24 -1.83
CA GLY A 191 -8.00 -19.11 -1.88
C GLY A 191 -7.55 -20.57 -2.07
N ASP A 192 -7.91 -21.18 -3.19
CA ASP A 192 -7.51 -22.53 -3.60
C ASP A 192 -6.17 -22.58 -4.37
N ARG A 193 -5.56 -21.43 -4.63
CA ARG A 193 -4.32 -21.31 -5.42
C ARG A 193 -3.09 -21.23 -4.51
N PRO A 194 -1.95 -21.81 -4.95
CA PRO A 194 -0.72 -21.74 -4.18
C PRO A 194 -0.18 -20.32 -4.09
N VAL A 195 0.35 -19.97 -2.91
CA VAL A 195 0.97 -18.67 -2.64
C VAL A 195 2.39 -18.90 -2.14
N THR A 196 3.36 -18.28 -2.81
CA THR A 196 4.75 -18.29 -2.36
C THR A 196 4.94 -17.25 -1.26
N VAL A 197 5.36 -17.70 -0.06
CA VAL A 197 5.66 -16.81 1.06
C VAL A 197 7.10 -16.33 0.97
N VAL A 198 7.28 -15.02 0.86
CA VAL A 198 8.58 -14.34 0.88
C VAL A 198 8.73 -13.65 2.23
N ASN A 199 9.53 -14.25 3.11
CA ASN A 199 9.79 -13.73 4.45
C ASN A 199 11.31 -13.69 4.69
N PRO A 200 12.00 -12.63 4.22
CA PRO A 200 13.43 -12.51 4.42
C PRO A 200 13.75 -12.37 5.91
N PRO A 201 14.90 -12.88 6.37
CA PRO A 201 15.32 -12.73 7.75
C PRO A 201 15.43 -11.24 8.10
N ALA A 202 15.04 -10.88 9.33
CA ALA A 202 15.16 -9.52 9.80
C ALA A 202 16.66 -9.12 9.85
N MET A 203 17.05 -8.14 9.04
CA MET A 203 18.44 -7.64 9.00
C MET A 203 18.75 -6.66 10.14
N ARG A 204 17.76 -6.23 10.90
CA ARG A 204 17.92 -5.27 12.00
C ARG A 204 17.50 -5.92 13.31
N HIS A 205 18.43 -5.97 14.24
CA HIS A 205 18.16 -6.28 15.64
C HIS A 205 18.13 -4.95 16.41
N PRO A 206 16.93 -4.39 16.68
CA PRO A 206 16.85 -3.15 17.43
C PRO A 206 17.41 -3.38 18.85
N GLN A 207 18.31 -2.53 19.28
CA GLN A 207 18.72 -2.48 20.67
C GLN A 207 17.67 -1.64 21.41
N ILE A 208 16.84 -2.32 22.20
CA ILE A 208 15.80 -1.65 22.98
C ILE A 208 16.37 -1.42 24.37
N ARG A 209 16.43 -0.15 24.79
CA ARG A 209 16.79 0.26 26.14
C ARG A 209 15.59 0.92 26.79
N ILE A 210 15.15 0.39 27.89
CA ILE A 210 14.10 1.00 28.72
C ILE A 210 14.83 1.89 29.73
N VAL A 211 14.55 3.19 29.69
CA VAL A 211 15.13 4.18 30.61
C VAL A 211 14.01 4.81 31.40
N VAL A 212 14.16 4.85 32.71
CA VAL A 212 13.29 5.63 33.61
C VAL A 212 13.95 7.01 33.76
N PRO A 213 13.34 8.07 33.18
CA PRO A 213 13.98 9.37 33.10
C PRO A 213 14.09 10.10 34.46
N VAL A 214 13.28 9.68 35.44
CA VAL A 214 13.32 10.22 36.82
C VAL A 214 13.25 9.07 37.84
N ALA A 215 14.00 9.17 38.91
CA ALA A 215 14.04 8.14 39.95
C ALA A 215 12.75 8.08 40.77
N ASN A 216 12.05 9.21 40.91
CA ASN A 216 10.78 9.31 41.63
C ASN A 216 9.82 10.23 40.85
N MET A 217 8.58 9.78 40.59
CA MET A 217 7.58 10.59 39.92
C MET A 217 7.10 11.79 40.74
N ASP A 218 7.26 11.74 42.07
CA ASP A 218 6.90 12.86 42.95
C ASP A 218 7.90 14.05 42.80
N ASP A 219 9.12 13.80 42.35
CA ASP A 219 10.12 14.82 42.13
C ASP A 219 9.84 15.69 40.89
N VAL A 220 9.00 15.22 39.98
CA VAL A 220 8.57 15.98 38.79
C VAL A 220 7.80 17.25 39.17
N SER A 221 7.13 17.22 40.34
CA SER A 221 6.35 18.36 40.89
C SER A 221 7.23 19.42 41.54
N SER A 222 8.43 19.09 41.98
CA SER A 222 9.27 19.97 42.78
C SER A 222 10.16 20.93 41.98
N VAL A 223 10.41 20.66 40.71
CA VAL A 223 11.28 21.47 39.84
C VAL A 223 10.57 22.72 39.26
N ALA A 224 9.24 22.80 39.43
CA ALA A 224 8.44 23.97 39.01
C ALA A 224 8.65 25.25 39.89
N SER A 225 9.48 25.19 40.96
CA SER A 225 9.66 26.29 41.93
C SER A 225 10.92 27.13 41.70
N GLY A 226 11.62 26.96 40.59
CA GLY A 226 12.79 27.75 40.18
C GLY A 226 12.40 29.01 39.44
N THR A 227 12.60 30.16 40.11
CA THR A 227 12.43 31.53 39.61
C THR A 227 13.05 31.76 38.25
N GLY A 228 12.23 31.99 37.23
CA GLY A 228 12.59 32.45 35.88
C GLY A 228 11.33 32.84 35.13
N GLU A 229 11.08 34.16 35.05
CA GLU A 229 10.03 34.75 34.23
C GLU A 229 10.30 34.41 32.75
N ASP A 230 9.61 33.40 32.21
CA ASP A 230 9.17 33.44 30.82
C ASP A 230 8.03 32.41 30.63
N SER A 231 6.90 32.94 30.30
CA SER A 231 5.58 32.34 30.22
C SER A 231 5.43 31.34 29.07
N HIS A 232 5.32 30.03 29.40
CA HIS A 232 4.46 29.12 28.68
C HIS A 232 3.62 28.34 29.70
N ALA A 233 2.46 28.85 30.01
CA ALA A 233 1.45 28.22 30.82
C ALA A 233 1.11 26.84 30.25
N GLY A 234 1.41 25.75 31.00
CA GLY A 234 1.01 24.40 30.64
C GLY A 234 2.01 23.28 30.93
N ARG A 235 3.20 23.55 31.51
CA ARG A 235 4.23 22.52 31.76
C ARG A 235 4.48 22.18 33.23
N GLU A 236 3.66 22.66 34.15
CA GLU A 236 3.78 22.30 35.57
C GLU A 236 3.50 20.80 35.75
N GLY A 237 4.45 20.06 36.31
CA GLY A 237 4.35 18.61 36.54
C GLY A 237 4.58 17.72 35.31
N SER A 238 5.19 18.22 34.24
CA SER A 238 5.45 17.46 33.01
C SER A 238 6.77 16.67 33.09
N ILE A 239 6.74 15.39 32.72
CA ILE A 239 7.90 14.51 32.56
C ILE A 239 8.72 14.81 31.28
N TRP A 240 8.16 15.56 30.35
CA TRP A 240 8.74 15.79 29.01
C TRP A 240 10.16 16.35 29.01
N PRO A 241 10.54 17.34 29.86
CA PRO A 241 11.91 17.87 29.88
C PRO A 241 12.96 16.80 30.16
N TYR A 242 12.64 15.83 31.03
CA TYR A 242 13.54 14.71 31.34
C TYR A 242 13.63 13.69 30.21
N ILE A 243 12.54 13.49 29.47
CA ILE A 243 12.51 12.63 28.28
C ILE A 243 13.29 13.27 27.15
N GLU A 244 13.12 14.57 26.91
CA GLU A 244 13.84 15.32 25.88
C GLU A 244 15.37 15.23 26.09
N THR A 245 15.84 15.40 27.33
CA THR A 245 17.26 15.27 27.65
C THR A 245 17.78 13.86 27.37
N GLY A 246 17.02 12.82 27.73
CA GLY A 246 17.45 11.43 27.50
C GLY A 246 17.34 10.96 26.03
N ILE A 247 16.73 11.73 25.15
CA ILE A 247 16.69 11.47 23.69
C ILE A 247 17.89 12.13 22.98
N LEU A 248 18.43 13.22 23.55
CA LEU A 248 19.51 13.99 22.94
C LEU A 248 20.90 13.46 23.32
N ASP A 249 21.01 12.62 24.37
CA ASP A 249 22.21 11.89 24.77
C ASP A 249 22.29 10.51 24.06
#